data_b79c1b3062ab03c32ac97aca060e7eb9
#
_entry.id   b79c1b3062ab03c32ac97aca060e7eb9
#
_cell.length_a   1.000
_cell.length_b   1.000
_cell.length_c   1.000
_cell.angle_alpha   90.00
_cell.angle_beta   90.00
_cell.angle_gamma   90.00
#
_symmetry.space_group_name_H-M   'P 1'
#
loop_
_entity.id
_entity.type
_entity.pdbx_description
1 polymer ?
#
loop_
_entity_poly.entity_id
_entity_poly.type
_entity_poly.pdbx_seq_one_letter_code
_entity_poly.pdbx_strand_id
1 'polypeptide(L)'
;WRWMADLAKEESAKELESIIQNAPVKVRTYSTLGLRDDADFLLWFMSESIEDIQETISKIYHTVAGKYFIPSRVYLSSTRPSIYARKNRLHSFVTGMDPKKYVVVYPFIKTREWYLLPFEQRKIMMDEHSKTGEKFPQVELNTTYSFGIHDEDFMLAFESDDLHAFQDLIMDLRQNKVSAYVAVDTPMIVC
;
A
#
# COMPACT_ATOMS: atom_id res chain seq x y z
N TRP A 1 -6.75 -4.32 21.47
CA TRP A 1 -8.10 -4.71 21.90
C TRP A 1 -8.14 -5.56 23.18
N ARG A 2 -7.09 -6.30 23.53
CA ARG A 2 -7.07 -7.20 24.72
C ARG A 2 -7.32 -6.49 26.04
N TRP A 3 -7.05 -5.21 26.11
CA TRP A 3 -7.08 -4.42 27.35
C TRP A 3 -8.37 -3.63 27.56
N MET A 4 -9.28 -3.65 26.59
CA MET A 4 -10.55 -2.94 26.72
C MET A 4 -11.60 -3.82 27.38
N ALA A 5 -12.35 -3.26 28.32
CA ALA A 5 -13.58 -3.88 28.83
C ALA A 5 -14.59 -4.06 27.68
N ASP A 6 -15.38 -5.15 27.71
CA ASP A 6 -16.27 -5.49 26.60
C ASP A 6 -17.30 -4.39 26.31
N LEU A 7 -17.79 -3.70 27.32
CA LEU A 7 -18.71 -2.56 27.17
C LEU A 7 -18.11 -1.36 26.44
N ALA A 8 -16.80 -1.15 26.54
CA ALA A 8 -16.11 -0.04 25.87
C ALA A 8 -15.79 -0.35 24.42
N LYS A 9 -15.78 -1.62 23.99
CA LYS A 9 -15.41 -2.03 22.63
C LYS A 9 -16.41 -1.55 21.59
N GLU A 10 -17.70 -1.74 21.84
CA GLU A 10 -18.75 -1.32 20.88
C GLU A 10 -18.82 0.20 20.73
N GLU A 11 -18.74 0.94 21.85
CA GLU A 11 -18.72 2.41 21.78
C GLU A 11 -17.49 2.92 21.06
N SER A 12 -16.32 2.34 21.33
CA SER A 12 -15.07 2.69 20.67
C SER A 12 -15.05 2.34 19.18
N ALA A 13 -15.69 1.23 18.80
CA ALA A 13 -15.83 0.86 17.40
C ALA A 13 -16.72 1.88 16.65
N LYS A 14 -17.84 2.27 17.24
CA LYS A 14 -18.75 3.30 16.68
C LYS A 14 -18.07 4.67 16.58
N GLU A 15 -17.28 5.04 17.58
CA GLU A 15 -16.50 6.28 17.57
C GLU A 15 -15.50 6.30 16.42
N LEU A 16 -14.71 5.23 16.25
CA LEU A 16 -13.77 5.08 15.15
C LEU A 16 -14.47 5.07 13.78
N GLU A 17 -15.55 4.31 13.65
CA GLU A 17 -16.34 4.26 12.42
C GLU A 17 -16.87 5.64 12.05
N SER A 18 -17.41 6.39 13.01
CA SER A 18 -17.88 7.76 12.79
C SER A 18 -16.77 8.70 12.32
N ILE A 19 -15.57 8.59 12.89
CA ILE A 19 -14.44 9.42 12.46
C ILE A 19 -14.03 9.06 11.03
N ILE A 20 -13.93 7.76 10.70
CA ILE A 20 -13.53 7.29 9.36
C ILE A 20 -14.57 7.69 8.32
N GLN A 21 -15.85 7.53 8.61
CA GLN A 21 -16.94 7.88 7.67
C GLN A 21 -17.05 9.38 7.40
N ASN A 22 -16.75 10.23 8.40
CA ASN A 22 -16.83 11.68 8.29
C ASN A 22 -15.46 12.34 8.00
N ALA A 23 -14.40 11.56 7.74
CA ALA A 23 -13.09 12.09 7.43
C ALA A 23 -13.10 12.83 6.08
N PRO A 24 -12.37 13.96 5.96
CA PRO A 24 -12.20 14.66 4.67
C PRO A 24 -11.27 13.88 3.71
N VAL A 25 -10.85 12.68 4.09
CA VAL A 25 -9.94 11.81 3.36
C VAL A 25 -10.60 10.47 3.03
N LYS A 26 -10.19 9.83 1.94
CA LYS A 26 -10.59 8.45 1.68
C LYS A 26 -9.80 7.53 2.59
N VAL A 27 -10.48 6.60 3.27
CA VAL A 27 -9.86 5.61 4.16
C VAL A 27 -10.32 4.21 3.74
N ARG A 28 -9.37 3.29 3.60
CA ARG A 28 -9.61 1.85 3.55
C ARG A 28 -9.00 1.20 4.78
N THR A 29 -9.71 0.22 5.32
CA THR A 29 -9.28 -0.52 6.53
C THR A 29 -9.15 -1.99 6.21
N TYR A 30 -8.09 -2.61 6.69
CA TYR A 30 -7.80 -4.02 6.46
C TYR A 30 -7.36 -4.68 7.75
N SER A 31 -7.76 -5.95 7.95
CA SER A 31 -7.29 -6.75 9.08
C SER A 31 -6.03 -7.51 8.71
N THR A 32 -5.01 -7.42 9.55
CA THR A 32 -3.81 -8.26 9.49
C THR A 32 -3.80 -9.33 10.59
N LEU A 33 -4.90 -9.43 11.33
CA LEU A 33 -5.00 -10.29 12.51
C LEU A 33 -4.78 -11.76 12.13
N GLY A 34 -3.76 -12.36 12.77
CA GLY A 34 -3.35 -13.74 12.49
C GLY A 34 -2.50 -13.91 11.22
N LEU A 35 -2.33 -12.86 10.43
CA LEU A 35 -1.47 -12.85 9.24
C LEU A 35 -0.11 -12.20 9.52
N ARG A 36 -0.04 -11.34 10.53
CA ARG A 36 1.17 -10.63 10.96
C ARG A 36 1.31 -10.72 12.48
N ASP A 37 2.56 -10.73 12.95
CA ASP A 37 2.92 -10.67 14.38
C ASP A 37 3.18 -9.23 14.88
N ASP A 38 3.42 -8.31 13.95
CA ASP A 38 3.79 -6.92 14.22
C ASP A 38 2.67 -5.91 13.98
N ALA A 39 1.49 -6.33 13.49
CA ALA A 39 0.35 -5.45 13.26
C ALA A 39 -0.99 -6.21 13.30
N ASP A 40 -2.03 -5.58 13.85
CA ASP A 40 -3.40 -6.14 13.90
C ASP A 40 -4.27 -5.61 12.75
N PHE A 41 -3.98 -4.42 12.23
CA PHE A 41 -4.72 -3.81 11.12
C PHE A 41 -3.85 -2.82 10.34
N LEU A 42 -4.30 -2.51 9.13
CA LEU A 42 -3.73 -1.51 8.25
C LEU A 42 -4.80 -0.47 7.90
N LEU A 43 -4.44 0.81 8.00
CA LEU A 43 -5.23 1.93 7.51
C LEU A 43 -4.54 2.52 6.29
N TRP A 44 -5.27 2.60 5.18
CA TRP A 44 -4.78 3.24 3.96
C TRP A 44 -5.54 4.53 3.72
N PHE A 45 -4.84 5.64 3.86
CA PHE A 45 -5.39 6.99 3.66
C PHE A 45 -5.05 7.52 2.28
N MET A 46 -5.97 8.29 1.68
CA MET A 46 -5.70 9.08 0.49
C MET A 46 -6.39 10.43 0.56
N SER A 47 -5.63 11.49 0.31
CA SER A 47 -6.07 12.89 0.24
C SER A 47 -5.16 13.68 -0.69
N GLU A 48 -5.61 14.85 -1.10
CA GLU A 48 -4.78 15.87 -1.75
C GLU A 48 -4.01 16.72 -0.72
N SER A 49 -4.39 16.64 0.57
CA SER A 49 -3.79 17.37 1.70
C SER A 49 -3.21 16.39 2.73
N ILE A 50 -1.94 16.57 3.09
CA ILE A 50 -1.28 15.85 4.18
C ILE A 50 -1.89 16.26 5.53
N GLU A 51 -2.26 17.52 5.66
CA GLU A 51 -2.88 18.09 6.86
C GLU A 51 -4.20 17.38 7.19
N ASP A 52 -5.03 17.10 6.19
CA ASP A 52 -6.29 16.36 6.38
C ASP A 52 -6.04 14.93 6.88
N ILE A 53 -4.98 14.26 6.37
CA ILE A 53 -4.55 12.95 6.86
C ILE A 53 -4.11 13.05 8.31
N GLN A 54 -3.26 14.02 8.64
CA GLN A 54 -2.76 14.24 10.01
C GLN A 54 -3.89 14.56 10.99
N GLU A 55 -4.85 15.42 10.59
CA GLU A 55 -6.01 15.73 11.41
C GLU A 55 -6.87 14.48 11.65
N THR A 56 -7.10 13.67 10.62
CA THR A 56 -7.87 12.43 10.75
C THR A 56 -7.19 11.44 11.69
N ILE A 57 -5.88 11.22 11.54
CA ILE A 57 -5.09 10.35 12.44
C ILE A 57 -5.10 10.91 13.87
N SER A 58 -4.98 12.21 14.03
CA SER A 58 -5.07 12.86 15.36
C SER A 58 -6.43 12.59 16.03
N LYS A 59 -7.53 12.72 15.29
CA LYS A 59 -8.86 12.37 15.79
C LYS A 59 -8.95 10.90 16.21
N ILE A 60 -8.40 9.99 15.41
CA ILE A 60 -8.33 8.55 15.74
C ILE A 60 -7.60 8.33 17.08
N TYR A 61 -6.43 8.95 17.27
CA TYR A 61 -5.67 8.81 18.53
C TYR A 61 -6.36 9.41 19.75
N HIS A 62 -7.26 10.37 19.58
CA HIS A 62 -8.05 10.94 20.67
C HIS A 62 -9.23 10.07 21.09
N THR A 63 -9.60 9.04 20.33
CA THR A 63 -10.66 8.10 20.71
C THR A 63 -10.25 7.21 21.89
N VAL A 64 -11.23 6.56 22.50
CA VAL A 64 -10.95 5.59 23.57
C VAL A 64 -10.07 4.45 23.05
N ALA A 65 -10.36 3.90 21.87
CA ALA A 65 -9.55 2.84 21.25
C ALA A 65 -8.18 3.33 20.81
N GLY A 66 -8.10 4.53 20.25
CA GLY A 66 -6.87 5.12 19.71
C GLY A 66 -5.75 5.27 20.73
N LYS A 67 -6.10 5.43 22.03
CA LYS A 67 -5.12 5.45 23.12
C LYS A 67 -4.32 4.16 23.27
N TYR A 68 -4.82 3.06 22.71
CA TYR A 68 -4.17 1.75 22.72
C TYR A 68 -3.51 1.40 21.39
N PHE A 69 -3.58 2.28 20.39
CA PHE A 69 -2.92 2.06 19.11
C PHE A 69 -1.46 2.48 19.19
N ILE A 70 -0.61 1.59 18.73
CA ILE A 70 0.82 1.84 18.59
C ILE A 70 1.14 1.66 17.10
N PRO A 71 1.62 2.71 16.41
CA PRO A 71 2.00 2.55 15.01
C PRO A 71 3.20 1.61 14.92
N SER A 72 3.02 0.49 14.22
CA SER A 72 4.10 -0.43 13.91
C SER A 72 4.94 0.12 12.76
N ARG A 73 4.26 0.57 11.70
CA ARG A 73 4.87 1.14 10.49
C ARG A 73 4.00 2.26 9.94
N VAL A 74 4.67 3.28 9.42
CA VAL A 74 4.02 4.38 8.71
C VAL A 74 4.74 4.54 7.38
N TYR A 75 3.99 4.71 6.31
CA TYR A 75 4.53 4.97 4.98
C TYR A 75 3.84 6.19 4.38
N LEU A 76 4.62 7.07 3.79
CA LEU A 76 4.13 8.25 3.09
C LEU A 76 4.55 8.21 1.63
N SER A 77 3.59 8.37 0.73
CA SER A 77 3.86 8.35 -0.69
C SER A 77 2.86 9.20 -1.47
N SER A 78 3.20 9.59 -2.68
CA SER A 78 2.35 10.37 -3.57
C SER A 78 2.04 9.62 -4.86
N THR A 79 0.86 9.85 -5.44
CA THR A 79 0.52 9.34 -6.77
C THR A 79 1.21 10.18 -7.84
N ARG A 80 1.86 9.54 -8.82
CA ARG A 80 2.50 10.19 -9.95
C ARG A 80 2.36 9.34 -11.22
N PRO A 81 2.30 9.95 -12.42
CA PRO A 81 2.39 9.22 -13.66
C PRO A 81 3.71 8.45 -13.77
N SER A 82 3.65 7.20 -14.18
CA SER A 82 4.87 6.42 -14.43
C SER A 82 5.54 6.87 -15.74
N ILE A 83 6.85 7.11 -15.69
CA ILE A 83 7.65 7.46 -16.88
C ILE A 83 7.82 6.28 -17.86
N TYR A 84 7.48 5.06 -17.42
CA TYR A 84 7.58 3.83 -18.22
C TYR A 84 6.22 3.36 -18.76
N ALA A 85 5.11 3.84 -18.19
CA ALA A 85 3.79 3.37 -18.56
C ALA A 85 3.36 3.91 -19.94
N ARG A 86 2.86 3.02 -20.79
CA ARG A 86 2.25 3.39 -22.08
C ARG A 86 0.88 4.06 -21.93
N LYS A 87 0.18 3.78 -20.84
CA LYS A 87 -1.11 4.38 -20.45
C LYS A 87 -1.06 4.70 -18.96
N ASN A 88 -1.41 5.93 -18.59
CA ASN A 88 -1.63 6.28 -17.20
C ASN A 88 -2.85 5.51 -16.71
N ARG A 89 -2.64 4.44 -15.96
CA ARG A 89 -3.69 3.82 -15.15
C ARG A 89 -3.84 4.62 -13.87
N LEU A 90 -5.03 5.10 -13.62
CA LEU A 90 -5.37 5.61 -12.29
C LEU A 90 -5.49 4.40 -11.34
N HIS A 91 -5.01 4.60 -10.13
CA HIS A 91 -5.10 3.58 -9.09
C HIS A 91 -6.56 3.25 -8.75
N SER A 92 -6.85 1.99 -8.43
CA SER A 92 -8.20 1.54 -8.04
C SER A 92 -8.77 2.38 -6.90
N PHE A 93 -7.94 2.74 -5.93
CA PHE A 93 -8.34 3.57 -4.81
C PHE A 93 -8.68 5.02 -5.24
N VAL A 94 -7.97 5.60 -6.21
CA VAL A 94 -8.27 6.94 -6.78
C VAL A 94 -9.60 6.93 -7.53
N THR A 95 -9.84 5.90 -8.34
CA THR A 95 -11.04 5.77 -9.17
C THR A 95 -12.30 5.39 -8.39
N GLY A 96 -12.15 5.06 -7.09
CA GLY A 96 -13.27 4.66 -6.25
C GLY A 96 -13.78 3.24 -6.56
N MET A 97 -12.98 2.39 -7.21
CA MET A 97 -13.30 0.98 -7.38
C MET A 97 -13.37 0.30 -6.01
N ASP A 98 -14.26 -0.67 -5.88
CA ASP A 98 -14.37 -1.49 -4.68
C ASP A 98 -13.05 -2.22 -4.38
N PRO A 99 -12.65 -2.31 -3.10
CA PRO A 99 -11.46 -3.06 -2.71
C PRO A 99 -11.63 -4.54 -3.08
N LYS A 100 -10.53 -5.17 -3.48
CA LYS A 100 -10.48 -6.61 -3.62
C LYS A 100 -10.42 -7.28 -2.25
N LYS A 101 -10.60 -8.61 -2.23
CA LYS A 101 -10.61 -9.42 -1.02
C LYS A 101 -9.30 -9.31 -0.22
N TYR A 102 -8.18 -9.22 -0.91
CA TYR A 102 -6.86 -9.13 -0.32
C TYR A 102 -6.10 -7.92 -0.82
N VAL A 103 -5.29 -7.34 0.05
CA VAL A 103 -4.26 -6.37 -0.33
C VAL A 103 -2.90 -6.85 0.19
N VAL A 104 -1.86 -6.68 -0.63
CA VAL A 104 -0.46 -6.92 -0.25
C VAL A 104 0.30 -5.62 -0.43
N VAL A 105 0.78 -5.06 0.69
CA VAL A 105 1.48 -3.77 0.71
C VAL A 105 2.93 -3.97 1.13
N TYR A 106 3.85 -3.34 0.42
CA TYR A 106 5.26 -3.33 0.82
C TYR A 106 6.04 -2.15 0.26
N PRO A 107 7.10 -1.71 0.98
CA PRO A 107 8.05 -0.72 0.48
C PRO A 107 8.90 -1.34 -0.61
N PHE A 108 9.33 -0.52 -1.57
CA PHE A 108 10.14 -0.98 -2.67
C PHE A 108 11.26 0.01 -2.97
N ILE A 109 12.49 -0.48 -2.95
CA ILE A 109 13.70 0.32 -3.19
C ILE A 109 14.49 -0.33 -4.31
N LYS A 110 14.87 0.46 -5.30
CA LYS A 110 15.80 0.07 -6.36
C LYS A 110 17.25 0.29 -5.92
N THR A 111 18.18 -0.47 -6.49
CA THR A 111 19.61 -0.22 -6.29
C THR A 111 20.03 1.11 -6.94
N ARG A 112 21.13 1.70 -6.49
CA ARG A 112 21.65 2.94 -7.10
C ARG A 112 22.06 2.73 -8.56
N GLU A 113 22.57 1.55 -8.89
CA GLU A 113 22.94 1.17 -10.26
C GLU A 113 21.76 1.27 -11.22
N TRP A 114 20.53 0.94 -10.77
CA TRP A 114 19.32 1.11 -11.59
C TRP A 114 19.19 2.53 -12.12
N TYR A 115 19.36 3.52 -11.26
CA TYR A 115 19.19 4.93 -11.63
C TYR A 115 20.31 5.47 -12.49
N LEU A 116 21.49 4.83 -12.46
CA LEU A 116 22.64 5.17 -13.29
C LEU A 116 22.58 4.56 -14.69
N LEU A 117 21.70 3.59 -14.93
CA LEU A 117 21.50 3.03 -16.26
C LEU A 117 20.90 4.07 -17.21
N PRO A 118 21.30 4.04 -18.50
CA PRO A 118 20.61 4.80 -19.54
C PRO A 118 19.10 4.54 -19.56
N PHE A 119 18.32 5.58 -19.81
CA PHE A 119 16.84 5.46 -19.80
C PHE A 119 16.32 4.35 -20.71
N GLU A 120 16.88 4.21 -21.92
CA GLU A 120 16.45 3.19 -22.89
C GLU A 120 16.66 1.76 -22.36
N GLN A 121 17.76 1.50 -21.63
CA GLN A 121 17.97 0.19 -21.01
C GLN A 121 16.95 -0.09 -19.91
N ARG A 122 16.67 0.90 -19.07
CA ARG A 122 15.63 0.79 -18.03
C ARG A 122 14.25 0.55 -18.66
N LYS A 123 13.96 1.26 -19.75
CA LYS A 123 12.69 1.15 -20.46
C LYS A 123 12.49 -0.25 -21.03
N ILE A 124 13.50 -0.84 -21.67
CA ILE A 124 13.44 -2.20 -22.22
C ILE A 124 13.11 -3.21 -21.09
N MET A 125 13.80 -3.13 -19.95
CA MET A 125 13.55 -4.01 -18.82
C MET A 125 12.18 -3.80 -18.21
N MET A 126 11.69 -2.55 -18.14
CA MET A 126 10.35 -2.25 -17.64
C MET A 126 9.25 -2.66 -18.62
N ASP A 127 9.51 -2.63 -19.93
CA ASP A 127 8.58 -3.16 -20.94
C ASP A 127 8.43 -4.70 -20.81
N GLU A 128 9.53 -5.43 -20.52
CA GLU A 128 9.51 -6.86 -20.21
C GLU A 128 8.70 -7.14 -18.93
N HIS A 129 8.99 -6.40 -17.88
CA HIS A 129 8.28 -6.47 -16.58
C HIS A 129 6.77 -6.22 -16.74
N SER A 130 6.40 -5.18 -17.48
CA SER A 130 4.98 -4.86 -17.74
C SER A 130 4.26 -5.97 -18.50
N LYS A 131 4.91 -6.57 -19.52
CA LYS A 131 4.35 -7.72 -20.25
C LYS A 131 4.14 -8.93 -19.35
N THR A 132 5.03 -9.15 -18.38
CA THR A 132 4.83 -10.20 -17.37
C THR A 132 3.62 -9.90 -16.49
N GLY A 133 3.48 -8.66 -16.02
CA GLY A 133 2.30 -8.24 -15.24
C GLY A 133 0.97 -8.35 -16.00
N GLU A 134 0.98 -8.09 -17.31
CA GLU A 134 -0.22 -8.20 -18.15
C GLU A 134 -0.80 -9.62 -18.25
N LYS A 135 -0.04 -10.66 -17.88
CA LYS A 135 -0.54 -12.04 -17.81
C LYS A 135 -1.46 -12.28 -16.62
N PHE A 136 -1.46 -11.39 -15.64
CA PHE A 136 -2.20 -11.51 -14.39
C PHE A 136 -3.22 -10.37 -14.21
N PRO A 137 -4.23 -10.26 -15.10
CA PRO A 137 -5.18 -9.15 -15.09
C PRO A 137 -6.06 -9.10 -13.83
N GLN A 138 -6.14 -10.20 -13.06
CA GLN A 138 -6.85 -10.31 -11.80
C GLN A 138 -6.08 -9.69 -10.61
N VAL A 139 -4.82 -9.33 -10.80
CA VAL A 139 -3.99 -8.66 -9.78
C VAL A 139 -3.82 -7.19 -10.18
N GLU A 140 -4.36 -6.29 -9.39
CA GLU A 140 -4.27 -4.85 -9.60
C GLU A 140 -3.11 -4.28 -8.80
N LEU A 141 -2.29 -3.44 -9.44
CA LEU A 141 -1.15 -2.78 -8.81
C LEU A 141 -1.42 -1.28 -8.67
N ASN A 142 -1.30 -0.80 -7.44
CA ASN A 142 -1.23 0.61 -7.10
C ASN A 142 0.23 0.93 -6.70
N THR A 143 0.95 1.66 -7.57
CA THR A 143 2.32 2.12 -7.28
C THR A 143 2.30 3.60 -6.93
N THR A 144 2.86 3.95 -5.78
CA THR A 144 3.04 5.34 -5.36
C THR A 144 4.51 5.62 -5.07
N TYR A 145 4.88 6.91 -5.05
CA TYR A 145 6.25 7.40 -5.04
C TYR A 145 6.58 8.03 -3.68
N SER A 146 7.67 7.60 -3.05
CA SER A 146 8.12 8.10 -1.75
C SER A 146 9.44 8.86 -1.80
N PHE A 147 10.05 8.99 -2.96
CA PHE A 147 11.34 9.67 -3.13
C PHE A 147 11.41 11.02 -2.39
N GLY A 148 12.32 11.10 -1.41
CA GLY A 148 12.61 12.33 -0.68
C GLY A 148 11.54 12.76 0.33
N ILE A 149 10.44 12.01 0.45
CA ILE A 149 9.38 12.25 1.44
C ILE A 149 9.25 11.11 2.45
N HIS A 150 9.83 9.95 2.15
CA HIS A 150 9.99 8.82 3.07
C HIS A 150 11.25 8.00 2.71
N ASP A 151 11.51 6.89 3.41
CA ASP A 151 12.76 6.12 3.31
C ASP A 151 12.84 5.24 2.05
N GLU A 152 11.70 4.81 1.50
CA GLU A 152 11.62 3.99 0.30
C GLU A 152 11.52 4.84 -0.99
N ASP A 153 11.77 4.21 -2.14
CA ASP A 153 11.55 4.82 -3.46
C ASP A 153 10.06 4.81 -3.83
N PHE A 154 9.39 3.67 -3.54
CA PHE A 154 7.99 3.43 -3.88
C PHE A 154 7.27 2.68 -2.78
N MET A 155 5.96 2.88 -2.71
CA MET A 155 5.04 1.94 -2.05
C MET A 155 4.25 1.19 -3.11
N LEU A 156 4.20 -0.13 -2.96
CA LEU A 156 3.42 -1.02 -3.80
C LEU A 156 2.25 -1.58 -3.00
N ALA A 157 1.05 -1.48 -3.56
CA ALA A 157 -0.15 -2.09 -3.01
C ALA A 157 -0.82 -2.92 -4.11
N PHE A 158 -0.76 -4.22 -3.99
CA PHE A 158 -1.42 -5.16 -4.89
C PHE A 158 -2.76 -5.57 -4.31
N GLU A 159 -3.80 -5.47 -5.12
CA GLU A 159 -5.14 -5.91 -4.77
C GLU A 159 -5.52 -7.12 -5.62
N SER A 160 -6.04 -8.19 -4.99
CA SER A 160 -6.50 -9.39 -5.69
C SER A 160 -7.57 -10.13 -4.88
N ASP A 161 -8.46 -10.83 -5.56
CA ASP A 161 -9.38 -11.79 -4.94
C ASP A 161 -8.74 -13.18 -4.80
N ASP A 162 -7.53 -13.37 -5.36
CA ASP A 162 -6.79 -14.63 -5.37
C ASP A 162 -5.29 -14.41 -5.01
N LEU A 163 -4.88 -14.87 -3.84
CA LEU A 163 -3.50 -14.78 -3.39
C LEU A 163 -2.56 -15.70 -4.18
N HIS A 164 -3.04 -16.82 -4.75
CA HIS A 164 -2.20 -17.67 -5.59
C HIS A 164 -1.82 -16.94 -6.89
N ALA A 165 -2.76 -16.24 -7.51
CA ALA A 165 -2.47 -15.41 -8.67
C ALA A 165 -1.43 -14.32 -8.36
N PHE A 166 -1.48 -13.74 -7.17
CA PHE A 166 -0.45 -12.79 -6.71
C PHE A 166 0.91 -13.49 -6.52
N GLN A 167 0.95 -14.69 -5.93
CA GLN A 167 2.19 -15.45 -5.77
C GLN A 167 2.81 -15.80 -7.12
N ASP A 168 2.02 -16.30 -8.07
CA ASP A 168 2.47 -16.62 -9.43
C ASP A 168 3.02 -15.38 -10.14
N LEU A 169 2.35 -14.24 -10.02
CA LEU A 169 2.84 -12.95 -10.54
C LEU A 169 4.23 -12.62 -9.97
N ILE A 170 4.39 -12.70 -8.64
CA ILE A 170 5.69 -12.37 -8.01
C ILE A 170 6.79 -13.35 -8.43
N MET A 171 6.47 -14.65 -8.54
CA MET A 171 7.42 -15.66 -9.02
C MET A 171 7.88 -15.36 -10.45
N ASP A 172 6.96 -15.01 -11.35
CA ASP A 172 7.28 -14.63 -12.73
C ASP A 172 8.07 -13.32 -12.81
N LEU A 173 7.67 -12.30 -12.03
CA LEU A 173 8.37 -11.01 -12.01
C LEU A 173 9.81 -11.13 -11.50
N ARG A 174 10.09 -12.04 -10.56
CA ARG A 174 11.45 -12.28 -10.06
C ARG A 174 12.40 -12.86 -11.12
N GLN A 175 11.87 -13.45 -12.17
CA GLN A 175 12.66 -13.98 -13.30
C GLN A 175 13.05 -12.89 -14.30
N ASN A 176 12.44 -11.71 -14.25
CA ASN A 176 12.76 -10.60 -15.14
C ASN A 176 14.09 -9.95 -14.75
N LYS A 177 14.86 -9.47 -15.76
CA LYS A 177 16.16 -8.82 -15.53
C LYS A 177 16.10 -7.65 -14.57
N VAL A 178 14.99 -6.91 -14.55
CA VAL A 178 14.79 -5.76 -13.67
C VAL A 178 14.79 -6.14 -12.18
N SER A 179 14.53 -7.40 -11.84
CA SER A 179 14.54 -7.88 -10.45
C SER A 179 15.93 -7.85 -9.82
N ALA A 180 17.00 -7.96 -10.63
CA ALA A 180 18.38 -7.83 -10.15
C ALA A 180 18.71 -6.43 -9.58
N TYR A 181 17.88 -5.44 -9.88
CA TYR A 181 18.03 -4.06 -9.40
C TYR A 181 17.09 -3.73 -8.23
N VAL A 182 16.56 -4.72 -7.54
CA VAL A 182 15.76 -4.52 -6.33
C VAL A 182 16.67 -4.62 -5.12
N ALA A 183 16.70 -3.58 -4.30
CA ALA A 183 17.45 -3.55 -3.04
C ALA A 183 16.57 -3.98 -1.86
N VAL A 184 15.31 -3.53 -1.83
CA VAL A 184 14.34 -3.85 -0.77
C VAL A 184 12.95 -4.05 -1.38
N ASP A 185 12.29 -5.13 -0.97
CA ASP A 185 10.89 -5.45 -1.28
C ASP A 185 10.17 -6.06 -0.06
N THR A 186 10.62 -5.71 1.14
CA THR A 186 10.09 -6.22 2.42
C THR A 186 9.97 -5.10 3.45
N PRO A 187 9.11 -5.25 4.49
CA PRO A 187 8.22 -6.38 4.76
C PRO A 187 7.02 -6.41 3.83
N MET A 188 6.57 -7.60 3.43
CA MET A 188 5.30 -7.76 2.72
C MET A 188 4.16 -7.88 3.75
N ILE A 189 3.22 -6.97 3.71
CA ILE A 189 2.07 -6.92 4.61
C ILE A 189 0.85 -7.41 3.83
N VAL A 190 0.37 -8.59 4.19
CA VAL A 190 -0.84 -9.19 3.64
C VAL A 190 -2.02 -8.87 4.56
N CYS A 191 -3.13 -8.46 3.96
CA CYS A 191 -4.38 -8.17 4.65
C CYS A 191 -5.56 -8.79 3.91
#